data_432d6446de6068e7c38cb0722b587494
#
_entry.id   432d6446de6068e7c38cb0722b587494
#
_cell.length_a   1.000
_cell.length_b   1.000
_cell.length_c   1.000
_cell.angle_alpha   90.00
_cell.angle_beta   90.00
_cell.angle_gamma   90.00
#
_symmetry.space_group_name_H-M   'P 1'
#
loop_
_entity.id
_entity.type
_entity.pdbx_description
1 polymer ?
#
loop_
_entity_poly.entity_id
_entity_poly.type
_entity_poly.pdbx_seq_one_letter_code
_entity_poly.pdbx_strand_id
1 'polypeptide(L)'
;MEKIDINANKSEAARCLKCRNARCSAACPVHTDIPALMSLYLQGKKDEAAAILLKNNPMAAISSRVCDWSRVCLSRCILNARQSPVNWHSVEAEMAGDAIFRMKIRPGDATGKSVGIIGAGPAGISAAIWLREAGHDVVIYDSCERPGGVLRYGIPEFRLDRKYIDRYEVILEEAGVAFRGGTIVGKDITLRELREKHDAVLIAAGAGIPRKLDVPGEEDANVIYALDYLKDPSAYNLGRNVIVIGGGNVTMDACRTAVRQGCDTTVYYRKSFENMPANAIEVELAREEGVKFALFEVPVGFNEGRAIMRKCENVLKPDGRVSTKMLEGTDHEVEFDTMLVAISANVDFDIFGEDKPALNRYGWPETNDSQQTSLKDVFIAGDFILGPATVVDAVASAKKAVTGILNFLA
;
A
#
# COMPACT_ATOMS: atom_id res chain seq x y z
N MET A 1 -7.62 4.38 17.08
CA MET A 1 -8.60 3.49 16.36
C MET A 1 -10.00 3.92 16.73
N GLU A 2 -10.77 4.35 15.75
CA GLU A 2 -12.20 4.64 15.96
C GLU A 2 -12.93 3.39 16.47
N LYS A 3 -13.70 3.53 17.56
CA LYS A 3 -14.58 2.45 18.01
C LYS A 3 -15.67 2.27 16.96
N ILE A 4 -15.82 1.06 16.43
CA ILE A 4 -16.89 0.72 15.49
C ILE A 4 -18.22 0.87 16.24
N ASP A 5 -19.03 1.82 15.81
CA ASP A 5 -20.40 2.03 16.34
C ASP A 5 -21.40 1.33 15.40
N ILE A 6 -21.91 0.18 15.85
CA ILE A 6 -22.85 -0.65 15.08
C ILE A 6 -24.16 0.10 14.78
N ASN A 7 -24.63 0.97 15.67
CA ASN A 7 -25.86 1.75 15.45
C ASN A 7 -25.62 2.84 14.39
N ALA A 8 -24.45 3.51 14.44
CA ALA A 8 -24.04 4.44 13.41
C ALA A 8 -23.90 3.75 12.05
N ASN A 9 -23.31 2.56 11.99
CA ASN A 9 -23.16 1.78 10.76
C ASN A 9 -24.51 1.34 10.16
N LYS A 10 -25.50 0.95 10.98
CA LYS A 10 -26.86 0.67 10.48
C LYS A 10 -27.53 1.91 9.90
N SER A 11 -27.34 3.07 10.57
CA SER A 11 -27.83 4.35 10.05
C SER A 11 -27.19 4.71 8.71
N GLU A 12 -25.85 4.56 8.60
CA GLU A 12 -25.13 4.81 7.35
C GLU A 12 -25.56 3.87 6.23
N ALA A 13 -25.74 2.58 6.52
CA ALA A 13 -26.22 1.61 5.53
C ALA A 13 -27.64 1.95 5.05
N ALA A 14 -28.52 2.45 5.92
CA ALA A 14 -29.88 2.88 5.57
C ALA A 14 -29.89 4.11 4.65
N ARG A 15 -28.88 4.99 4.72
CA ARG A 15 -28.72 6.14 3.82
C ARG A 15 -28.37 5.74 2.39
N CYS A 16 -27.85 4.53 2.17
CA CYS A 16 -27.43 4.07 0.84
C CYS A 16 -28.63 3.98 -0.12
N LEU A 17 -28.54 4.72 -1.23
CA LEU A 17 -29.61 4.78 -2.25
C LEU A 17 -29.72 3.52 -3.12
N LYS A 18 -28.86 2.53 -2.92
CA LYS A 18 -28.83 1.26 -3.68
C LYS A 18 -28.82 1.49 -5.21
N CYS A 19 -27.95 2.39 -5.67
CA CYS A 19 -27.87 2.84 -7.05
C CYS A 19 -27.64 1.65 -8.01
N ARG A 20 -28.44 1.55 -9.08
CA ARG A 20 -28.26 0.52 -10.13
C ARG A 20 -26.89 0.63 -10.83
N ASN A 21 -26.43 1.86 -11.10
CA ASN A 21 -25.11 2.17 -11.65
C ASN A 21 -24.29 2.86 -10.57
N ALA A 22 -23.81 2.11 -9.59
CA ALA A 22 -23.14 2.60 -8.41
C ALA A 22 -21.76 3.15 -8.74
N ARG A 23 -21.63 4.49 -8.77
CA ARG A 23 -20.35 5.18 -9.03
C ARG A 23 -19.28 4.84 -7.98
N CYS A 24 -19.68 4.60 -6.73
CA CYS A 24 -18.79 4.18 -5.65
C CYS A 24 -18.19 2.80 -5.94
N SER A 25 -18.98 1.83 -6.40
CA SER A 25 -18.50 0.51 -6.81
C SER A 25 -17.59 0.58 -8.04
N ALA A 26 -17.95 1.39 -9.02
CA ALA A 26 -17.13 1.60 -10.22
C ALA A 26 -15.78 2.27 -9.91
N ALA A 27 -15.71 3.12 -8.89
CA ALA A 27 -14.49 3.78 -8.47
C ALA A 27 -13.62 2.90 -7.54
N CYS A 28 -14.16 1.83 -6.99
CA CYS A 28 -13.39 0.88 -6.18
C CYS A 28 -12.49 0.05 -7.10
N PRO A 29 -11.15 0.01 -6.90
CA PRO A 29 -10.25 -0.76 -7.76
C PRO A 29 -10.60 -2.24 -7.90
N VAL A 30 -11.16 -2.86 -6.85
CA VAL A 30 -11.62 -4.25 -6.85
C VAL A 30 -13.11 -4.40 -7.21
N HIS A 31 -13.78 -3.28 -7.57
CA HIS A 31 -15.20 -3.24 -7.96
C HIS A 31 -16.14 -3.88 -6.94
N THR A 32 -15.96 -3.57 -5.65
CA THR A 32 -16.86 -4.04 -4.58
C THR A 32 -18.30 -3.62 -4.86
N ASP A 33 -19.24 -4.56 -4.86
CA ASP A 33 -20.67 -4.26 -5.01
C ASP A 33 -21.25 -3.68 -3.71
N ILE A 34 -20.91 -2.41 -3.44
CA ILE A 34 -21.29 -1.69 -2.23
C ILE A 34 -22.82 -1.70 -2.00
N PRO A 35 -23.68 -1.41 -3.00
CA PRO A 35 -25.13 -1.43 -2.81
C PRO A 35 -25.70 -2.79 -2.39
N ALA A 36 -25.22 -3.88 -2.97
CA ALA A 36 -25.65 -5.23 -2.62
C ALA A 36 -25.24 -5.58 -1.18
N LEU A 37 -23.98 -5.29 -0.81
CA LEU A 37 -23.46 -5.55 0.53
C LEU A 37 -24.17 -4.72 1.60
N MET A 38 -24.46 -3.44 1.33
CA MET A 38 -25.28 -2.59 2.21
C MET A 38 -26.69 -3.16 2.40
N SER A 39 -27.28 -3.72 1.34
CA SER A 39 -28.60 -4.33 1.41
C SER A 39 -28.61 -5.59 2.29
N LEU A 40 -27.62 -6.47 2.13
CA LEU A 40 -27.45 -7.67 2.97
C LEU A 40 -27.20 -7.29 4.44
N TYR A 41 -26.37 -6.28 4.68
CA TYR A 41 -26.08 -5.79 6.03
C TYR A 41 -27.38 -5.33 6.74
N LEU A 42 -28.23 -4.54 6.05
CA LEU A 42 -29.50 -4.07 6.59
C LEU A 42 -30.53 -5.21 6.84
N GLN A 43 -30.44 -6.29 6.08
CA GLN A 43 -31.25 -7.50 6.29
C GLN A 43 -30.78 -8.37 7.46
N GLY A 44 -29.70 -7.96 8.16
CA GLY A 44 -29.08 -8.75 9.22
C GLY A 44 -28.21 -9.92 8.70
N LYS A 45 -27.98 -10.01 7.40
CA LYS A 45 -27.19 -11.06 6.74
C LYS A 45 -25.70 -10.67 6.67
N LYS A 46 -25.13 -10.24 7.83
CA LYS A 46 -23.77 -9.74 7.92
C LYS A 46 -22.74 -10.77 7.48
N ASP A 47 -22.88 -12.03 7.87
CA ASP A 47 -21.92 -13.09 7.51
C ASP A 47 -21.96 -13.43 6.02
N GLU A 48 -23.13 -13.40 5.38
CA GLU A 48 -23.28 -13.57 3.92
C GLU A 48 -22.60 -12.41 3.17
N ALA A 49 -22.83 -11.18 3.62
CA ALA A 49 -22.20 -9.99 3.05
C ALA A 49 -20.66 -10.03 3.20
N ALA A 50 -20.17 -10.43 4.37
CA ALA A 50 -18.74 -10.56 4.64
C ALA A 50 -18.07 -11.65 3.78
N ALA A 51 -18.75 -12.78 3.56
CA ALA A 51 -18.23 -13.86 2.68
C ALA A 51 -18.06 -13.37 1.24
N ILE A 52 -19.07 -12.67 0.70
CA ILE A 52 -19.01 -12.07 -0.65
C ILE A 52 -17.87 -11.03 -0.71
N LEU A 53 -17.76 -10.18 0.29
CA LEU A 53 -16.74 -9.13 0.38
C LEU A 53 -15.34 -9.73 0.39
N LEU A 54 -15.06 -10.71 1.28
CA LEU A 54 -13.73 -11.31 1.43
C LEU A 54 -13.36 -12.17 0.22
N LYS A 55 -14.31 -12.80 -0.45
CA LYS A 55 -14.06 -13.49 -1.73
C LYS A 55 -13.61 -12.51 -2.82
N ASN A 56 -14.25 -11.34 -2.91
CA ASN A 56 -13.89 -10.29 -3.87
C ASN A 56 -12.59 -9.58 -3.53
N ASN A 57 -12.37 -9.30 -2.25
CA ASN A 57 -11.21 -8.61 -1.69
C ASN A 57 -10.74 -9.32 -0.42
N PRO A 58 -9.80 -10.27 -0.52
CA PRO A 58 -9.28 -10.97 0.65
C PRO A 58 -8.70 -10.02 1.71
N MET A 59 -8.23 -8.83 1.31
CA MET A 59 -7.66 -7.81 2.18
C MET A 59 -8.70 -6.81 2.75
N ALA A 60 -10.02 -7.06 2.62
CA ALA A 60 -11.06 -6.11 3.04
C ALA A 60 -10.95 -5.68 4.52
N ALA A 61 -10.54 -6.60 5.41
CA ALA A 61 -10.32 -6.28 6.83
C ALA A 61 -9.22 -5.23 7.05
N ILE A 62 -8.26 -5.12 6.14
CA ILE A 62 -7.17 -4.15 6.17
C ILE A 62 -7.52 -2.93 5.31
N SER A 63 -7.92 -3.13 4.04
CA SER A 63 -8.18 -2.03 3.13
C SER A 63 -9.27 -1.08 3.61
N SER A 64 -10.30 -1.59 4.32
CA SER A 64 -11.33 -0.76 4.97
C SER A 64 -10.76 0.21 6.01
N ARG A 65 -9.56 0.01 6.50
CA ARG A 65 -8.90 0.84 7.54
C ARG A 65 -7.85 1.79 6.98
N VAL A 66 -7.22 1.44 5.85
CA VAL A 66 -6.06 2.18 5.33
C VAL A 66 -6.26 2.72 3.91
N CYS A 67 -7.39 2.41 3.25
CA CYS A 67 -7.72 2.91 1.92
C CYS A 67 -7.99 4.43 1.96
N ASP A 68 -7.59 5.14 0.91
CA ASP A 68 -8.00 6.54 0.72
C ASP A 68 -9.41 6.60 0.11
N TRP A 69 -10.40 6.22 0.91
CA TRP A 69 -11.82 6.20 0.50
C TRP A 69 -12.34 7.57 0.09
N SER A 70 -11.74 8.66 0.58
CA SER A 70 -12.10 10.03 0.21
C SER A 70 -11.84 10.32 -1.27
N ARG A 71 -10.85 9.67 -1.87
CA ARG A 71 -10.51 9.77 -3.31
C ARG A 71 -11.19 8.72 -4.17
N VAL A 72 -11.71 7.66 -3.58
CA VAL A 72 -12.31 6.52 -4.29
C VAL A 72 -13.84 6.51 -4.10
N CYS A 73 -14.35 5.67 -3.20
CA CYS A 73 -15.78 5.41 -3.09
C CYS A 73 -16.58 6.59 -2.52
N LEU A 74 -16.07 7.30 -1.50
CA LEU A 74 -16.80 8.42 -0.90
C LEU A 74 -16.95 9.60 -1.85
N SER A 75 -15.88 9.98 -2.55
CA SER A 75 -15.93 11.09 -3.52
C SER A 75 -16.92 10.84 -4.66
N ARG A 76 -17.22 9.58 -4.94
CA ARG A 76 -18.13 9.17 -6.03
C ARG A 76 -19.54 8.82 -5.55
N CYS A 77 -19.80 8.88 -4.24
CA CYS A 77 -21.14 8.69 -3.73
C CYS A 77 -22.06 9.80 -4.24
N ILE A 78 -23.23 9.41 -4.75
CA ILE A 78 -24.21 10.37 -5.30
C ILE A 78 -24.67 11.38 -4.24
N LEU A 79 -24.74 10.96 -2.99
CA LEU A 79 -25.12 11.84 -1.88
C LEU A 79 -24.10 12.95 -1.64
N ASN A 80 -22.85 12.78 -2.02
CA ASN A 80 -21.80 13.79 -1.84
C ASN A 80 -22.10 15.12 -2.55
N ALA A 81 -23.03 15.14 -3.51
CA ALA A 81 -23.44 16.37 -4.21
C ALA A 81 -24.38 17.27 -3.37
N ARG A 82 -25.06 16.74 -2.35
CA ARG A 82 -26.09 17.47 -1.60
C ARG A 82 -26.01 17.30 -0.08
N GLN A 83 -25.30 16.30 0.38
CA GLN A 83 -25.11 15.96 1.79
C GLN A 83 -23.84 15.12 1.94
N SER A 84 -23.49 14.69 3.18
CA SER A 84 -22.33 13.81 3.38
C SER A 84 -22.48 12.48 2.63
N PRO A 85 -21.40 11.96 2.02
CA PRO A 85 -21.41 10.63 1.40
C PRO A 85 -21.71 9.55 2.44
N VAL A 86 -22.16 8.38 2.00
CA VAL A 86 -22.36 7.22 2.87
C VAL A 86 -20.99 6.71 3.35
N ASN A 87 -20.83 6.56 4.65
CA ASN A 87 -19.61 6.03 5.25
C ASN A 87 -19.53 4.50 5.07
N TRP A 88 -19.27 4.06 3.84
CA TRP A 88 -19.13 2.65 3.49
C TRP A 88 -17.98 1.97 4.23
N HIS A 89 -16.82 2.63 4.33
CA HIS A 89 -15.63 2.01 4.90
C HIS A 89 -15.81 1.57 6.37
N SER A 90 -16.61 2.30 7.16
CA SER A 90 -16.92 1.90 8.53
C SER A 90 -17.76 0.62 8.57
N VAL A 91 -18.75 0.50 7.67
CA VAL A 91 -19.59 -0.71 7.53
C VAL A 91 -18.73 -1.89 7.01
N GLU A 92 -17.85 -1.64 6.03
CA GLU A 92 -16.89 -2.61 5.52
C GLU A 92 -15.94 -3.10 6.61
N ALA A 93 -15.40 -2.17 7.41
CA ALA A 93 -14.49 -2.48 8.51
C ALA A 93 -15.15 -3.34 9.60
N GLU A 94 -16.43 -3.12 9.88
CA GLU A 94 -17.19 -3.95 10.80
C GLU A 94 -17.41 -5.36 10.23
N MET A 95 -17.90 -5.46 8.99
CA MET A 95 -18.19 -6.76 8.37
C MET A 95 -16.92 -7.61 8.21
N ALA A 96 -15.89 -7.06 7.56
CA ALA A 96 -14.67 -7.77 7.28
C ALA A 96 -13.82 -8.00 8.53
N GLY A 97 -13.82 -7.03 9.47
CA GLY A 97 -13.01 -7.08 10.68
C GLY A 97 -13.41 -8.21 11.63
N ASP A 98 -14.69 -8.53 11.71
CA ASP A 98 -15.16 -9.68 12.50
C ASP A 98 -15.01 -11.00 11.72
N ALA A 99 -15.31 -10.97 10.42
CA ALA A 99 -15.34 -12.17 9.59
C ALA A 99 -13.92 -12.75 9.35
N ILE A 100 -12.90 -11.91 9.26
CA ILE A 100 -11.52 -12.37 8.98
C ILE A 100 -11.02 -13.37 10.01
N PHE A 101 -11.43 -13.25 11.27
CA PHE A 101 -11.01 -14.18 12.34
C PHE A 101 -11.72 -15.54 12.24
N ARG A 102 -12.80 -15.64 11.49
CA ARG A 102 -13.53 -16.88 11.19
C ARG A 102 -13.28 -17.39 9.77
N MET A 103 -12.60 -16.59 8.94
CA MET A 103 -12.30 -16.94 7.55
C MET A 103 -11.41 -18.19 7.52
N LYS A 104 -11.82 -19.17 6.71
CA LYS A 104 -11.04 -20.35 6.37
C LYS A 104 -11.02 -20.49 4.85
N ILE A 105 -9.83 -20.62 4.30
CA ILE A 105 -9.67 -20.95 2.90
C ILE A 105 -9.86 -22.45 2.74
N ARG A 106 -10.74 -22.84 1.85
CA ARG A 106 -10.91 -24.23 1.45
C ARG A 106 -10.17 -24.42 0.13
N PRO A 107 -9.04 -25.14 0.14
CA PRO A 107 -8.37 -25.48 -1.11
C PRO A 107 -9.33 -26.18 -2.05
N GLY A 108 -9.28 -25.84 -3.33
CA GLY A 108 -9.96 -26.56 -4.38
C GLY A 108 -9.35 -27.97 -4.60
N ASP A 109 -9.94 -28.73 -5.50
CA ASP A 109 -9.38 -30.02 -5.90
C ASP A 109 -7.97 -29.83 -6.46
N ALA A 110 -7.05 -30.71 -6.04
CA ALA A 110 -5.64 -30.57 -6.40
C ALA A 110 -5.44 -30.64 -7.91
N THR A 111 -4.86 -29.59 -8.50
CA THR A 111 -4.57 -29.51 -9.94
C THR A 111 -3.24 -30.16 -10.31
N GLY A 112 -2.38 -30.48 -9.35
CA GLY A 112 -1.02 -30.92 -9.57
C GLY A 112 -0.09 -29.83 -10.10
N LYS A 113 -0.53 -28.56 -10.13
CA LYS A 113 0.22 -27.40 -10.56
C LYS A 113 0.68 -26.58 -9.37
N SER A 114 1.88 -25.98 -9.48
CA SER A 114 2.46 -25.16 -8.45
C SER A 114 2.74 -23.73 -8.93
N VAL A 115 2.55 -22.75 -8.03
CA VAL A 115 2.83 -21.34 -8.29
C VAL A 115 3.80 -20.80 -7.24
N GLY A 116 4.93 -20.27 -7.69
CA GLY A 116 5.85 -19.50 -6.85
C GLY A 116 5.42 -18.02 -6.80
N ILE A 117 5.31 -17.44 -5.60
CA ILE A 117 5.01 -16.03 -5.42
C ILE A 117 6.21 -15.34 -4.77
N ILE A 118 6.67 -14.24 -5.33
CA ILE A 118 7.76 -13.43 -4.80
C ILE A 118 7.15 -12.20 -4.14
N GLY A 119 7.23 -12.13 -2.82
CA GLY A 119 6.66 -11.07 -1.98
C GLY A 119 5.35 -11.47 -1.30
N ALA A 120 5.32 -11.30 0.03
CA ALA A 120 4.18 -11.57 0.92
C ALA A 120 3.46 -10.29 1.36
N GLY A 121 3.41 -9.27 0.49
CA GLY A 121 2.59 -8.07 0.66
C GLY A 121 1.13 -8.31 0.28
N PRO A 122 0.30 -7.24 0.22
CA PRO A 122 -1.14 -7.35 -0.09
C PRO A 122 -1.44 -8.11 -1.39
N ALA A 123 -0.65 -7.87 -2.44
CA ALA A 123 -0.81 -8.54 -3.73
C ALA A 123 -0.50 -10.05 -3.61
N GLY A 124 0.65 -10.41 -3.02
CA GLY A 124 1.07 -11.81 -2.90
C GLY A 124 0.15 -12.63 -1.99
N ILE A 125 -0.26 -12.08 -0.85
CA ILE A 125 -1.21 -12.76 0.06
C ILE A 125 -2.56 -12.98 -0.63
N SER A 126 -3.09 -11.96 -1.33
CA SER A 126 -4.37 -12.09 -2.04
C SER A 126 -4.29 -13.15 -3.15
N ALA A 127 -3.19 -13.13 -3.92
CA ALA A 127 -2.95 -14.12 -4.96
C ALA A 127 -2.86 -15.54 -4.40
N ALA A 128 -2.13 -15.72 -3.30
CA ALA A 128 -1.99 -17.03 -2.65
C ALA A 128 -3.34 -17.61 -2.21
N ILE A 129 -4.22 -16.77 -1.64
CA ILE A 129 -5.57 -17.18 -1.25
C ILE A 129 -6.36 -17.67 -2.46
N TRP A 130 -6.45 -16.90 -3.53
CA TRP A 130 -7.22 -17.28 -4.72
C TRP A 130 -6.64 -18.48 -5.45
N LEU A 131 -5.31 -18.61 -5.52
CA LEU A 131 -4.65 -19.77 -6.15
C LEU A 131 -4.89 -21.05 -5.35
N ARG A 132 -4.88 -20.97 -4.01
CA ARG A 132 -5.25 -22.12 -3.15
C ARG A 132 -6.72 -22.51 -3.31
N GLU A 133 -7.62 -21.53 -3.37
CA GLU A 133 -9.05 -21.81 -3.67
C GLU A 133 -9.24 -22.48 -5.04
N ALA A 134 -8.35 -22.20 -6.00
CA ALA A 134 -8.34 -22.87 -7.31
C ALA A 134 -7.66 -24.26 -7.31
N GLY A 135 -7.10 -24.71 -6.18
CA GLY A 135 -6.49 -26.03 -6.02
C GLY A 135 -5.02 -26.15 -6.41
N HIS A 136 -4.34 -25.01 -6.67
CA HIS A 136 -2.90 -25.02 -6.98
C HIS A 136 -2.06 -25.06 -5.69
N ASP A 137 -0.88 -25.67 -5.74
CA ASP A 137 0.12 -25.56 -4.71
C ASP A 137 0.79 -24.20 -4.79
N VAL A 138 0.98 -23.55 -3.62
CA VAL A 138 1.52 -22.19 -3.54
C VAL A 138 2.69 -22.12 -2.58
N VAL A 139 3.77 -21.52 -3.04
CA VAL A 139 4.94 -21.19 -2.21
C VAL A 139 5.19 -19.69 -2.32
N ILE A 140 5.23 -18.99 -1.17
CA ILE A 140 5.60 -17.58 -1.10
C ILE A 140 7.05 -17.46 -0.64
N TYR A 141 7.85 -16.65 -1.34
CA TYR A 141 9.22 -16.26 -1.00
C TYR A 141 9.23 -14.78 -0.64
N ASP A 142 9.76 -14.42 0.52
CA ASP A 142 9.83 -13.03 0.98
C ASP A 142 11.16 -12.75 1.68
N SER A 143 11.73 -11.58 1.45
CA SER A 143 12.95 -11.13 2.12
C SER A 143 12.78 -10.91 3.63
N CYS A 144 11.56 -10.68 4.08
CA CYS A 144 11.20 -10.53 5.49
C CYS A 144 10.85 -11.89 6.11
N GLU A 145 11.10 -12.03 7.42
CA GLU A 145 10.84 -13.25 8.19
C GLU A 145 9.35 -13.61 8.32
N ARG A 146 8.47 -12.62 8.24
CA ARG A 146 7.02 -12.81 8.40
C ARG A 146 6.26 -12.12 7.26
N PRO A 147 5.09 -12.66 6.84
CA PRO A 147 4.28 -12.06 5.79
C PRO A 147 3.66 -10.73 6.24
N GLY A 148 3.30 -9.90 5.27
CA GLY A 148 2.59 -8.63 5.46
C GLY A 148 3.15 -7.49 4.62
N GLY A 149 4.42 -7.55 4.19
CA GLY A 149 5.03 -6.48 3.40
C GLY A 149 4.87 -5.12 4.09
N VAL A 150 4.53 -4.07 3.33
CA VAL A 150 4.34 -2.71 3.86
C VAL A 150 3.29 -2.64 4.98
N LEU A 151 2.32 -3.55 5.03
CA LEU A 151 1.32 -3.58 6.10
C LEU A 151 1.96 -3.84 7.47
N ARG A 152 2.96 -4.71 7.52
CA ARG A 152 3.69 -5.07 8.74
C ARG A 152 4.87 -4.15 9.00
N TYR A 153 5.62 -3.84 7.95
CA TYR A 153 6.93 -3.20 8.04
C TYR A 153 6.94 -1.71 7.65
N GLY A 154 5.79 -1.15 7.28
CA GLY A 154 5.70 0.25 6.87
C GLY A 154 4.56 1.01 7.53
N ILE A 155 3.42 0.36 7.85
CA ILE A 155 2.28 1.03 8.48
C ILE A 155 2.38 0.86 10.01
N PRO A 156 2.41 1.96 10.80
CA PRO A 156 2.50 1.88 12.26
C PRO A 156 1.27 1.20 12.90
N GLU A 157 1.48 0.56 14.06
CA GLU A 157 0.43 -0.18 14.76
C GLU A 157 -0.73 0.72 15.24
N PHE A 158 -0.45 1.99 15.56
CA PHE A 158 -1.51 2.92 15.94
C PHE A 158 -2.49 3.23 14.79
N ARG A 159 -2.10 2.95 13.54
CA ARG A 159 -2.91 3.10 12.33
C ARG A 159 -3.53 1.79 11.87
N LEU A 160 -2.79 0.68 11.97
CA LEU A 160 -3.23 -0.66 11.59
C LEU A 160 -2.83 -1.68 12.64
N ASP A 161 -3.80 -2.16 13.42
CA ASP A 161 -3.61 -3.17 14.47
C ASP A 161 -3.02 -4.46 13.88
N ARG A 162 -1.89 -4.90 14.44
CA ARG A 162 -1.13 -6.08 14.01
C ARG A 162 -1.95 -7.36 13.98
N LYS A 163 -2.98 -7.50 14.83
CA LYS A 163 -3.85 -8.68 14.86
C LYS A 163 -4.46 -9.04 13.50
N TYR A 164 -4.77 -8.02 12.65
CA TYR A 164 -5.30 -8.27 11.32
C TYR A 164 -4.26 -8.87 10.40
N ILE A 165 -3.00 -8.40 10.51
CA ILE A 165 -1.89 -8.91 9.69
C ILE A 165 -1.50 -10.31 10.16
N ASP A 166 -1.44 -10.53 11.48
CA ASP A 166 -1.14 -11.83 12.08
C ASP A 166 -2.21 -12.87 11.69
N ARG A 167 -3.46 -12.46 11.55
CA ARG A 167 -4.52 -13.38 11.08
C ARG A 167 -4.28 -13.86 9.65
N TYR A 168 -3.73 -13.03 8.74
CA TYR A 168 -3.40 -13.51 7.39
C TYR A 168 -2.27 -14.53 7.39
N GLU A 169 -1.31 -14.42 8.28
CA GLU A 169 -0.26 -15.43 8.45
C GLU A 169 -0.88 -16.80 8.81
N VAL A 170 -1.80 -16.81 9.77
CA VAL A 170 -2.55 -18.02 10.15
C VAL A 170 -3.42 -18.55 9.01
N ILE A 171 -4.10 -17.66 8.25
CA ILE A 171 -4.92 -18.07 7.09
C ILE A 171 -4.07 -18.74 6.01
N LEU A 172 -2.89 -18.22 5.72
CA LEU A 172 -1.97 -18.82 4.74
C LEU A 172 -1.49 -20.21 5.20
N GLU A 173 -1.15 -20.35 6.48
CA GLU A 173 -0.74 -21.63 7.08
C GLU A 173 -1.89 -22.64 7.03
N GLU A 174 -3.10 -22.26 7.50
CA GLU A 174 -4.31 -23.10 7.47
C GLU A 174 -4.70 -23.53 6.03
N ALA A 175 -4.42 -22.67 5.02
CA ALA A 175 -4.64 -22.97 3.60
C ALA A 175 -3.56 -23.88 2.98
N GLY A 176 -2.52 -24.21 3.72
CA GLY A 176 -1.40 -25.02 3.23
C GLY A 176 -0.48 -24.26 2.26
N VAL A 177 -0.37 -22.93 2.39
CA VAL A 177 0.61 -22.12 1.65
C VAL A 177 1.96 -22.28 2.32
N ALA A 178 2.97 -22.71 1.57
CA ALA A 178 4.34 -22.75 2.08
C ALA A 178 4.94 -21.34 2.08
N PHE A 179 5.43 -20.86 3.22
CA PHE A 179 6.08 -19.56 3.35
C PHE A 179 7.59 -19.74 3.56
N ARG A 180 8.40 -19.03 2.78
CA ARG A 180 9.86 -19.01 2.83
C ARG A 180 10.31 -17.58 3.13
N GLY A 181 10.25 -17.22 4.42
CA GLY A 181 10.74 -15.94 4.93
C GLY A 181 12.27 -15.89 4.94
N GLY A 182 12.82 -14.66 4.98
CA GLY A 182 14.26 -14.43 4.93
C GLY A 182 14.91 -14.81 3.59
N THR A 183 14.13 -15.02 2.52
CA THR A 183 14.62 -15.44 1.20
C THR A 183 14.60 -14.28 0.21
N ILE A 184 15.78 -13.80 -0.18
CA ILE A 184 15.94 -12.71 -1.15
C ILE A 184 16.08 -13.30 -2.55
N VAL A 185 15.04 -13.14 -3.38
CA VAL A 185 15.10 -13.56 -4.78
C VAL A 185 16.03 -12.63 -5.56
N GLY A 186 16.89 -13.21 -6.38
CA GLY A 186 18.01 -12.52 -7.03
C GLY A 186 19.34 -12.68 -6.29
N LYS A 187 19.31 -13.12 -5.00
CA LYS A 187 20.51 -13.36 -4.19
C LYS A 187 20.59 -14.80 -3.67
N ASP A 188 19.58 -15.24 -2.88
CA ASP A 188 19.57 -16.56 -2.25
C ASP A 188 18.97 -17.63 -3.18
N ILE A 189 18.08 -17.22 -4.06
CA ILE A 189 17.49 -18.02 -5.14
C ILE A 189 17.22 -17.11 -6.33
N THR A 190 17.49 -17.58 -7.53
CA THR A 190 17.27 -16.82 -8.78
C THR A 190 15.85 -16.96 -9.30
N LEU A 191 15.39 -16.02 -10.12
CA LEU A 191 14.11 -16.15 -10.83
C LEU A 191 14.09 -17.41 -11.71
N ARG A 192 15.22 -17.76 -12.36
CA ARG A 192 15.37 -18.97 -13.18
C ARG A 192 15.09 -20.24 -12.35
N GLU A 193 15.71 -20.38 -11.19
CA GLU A 193 15.46 -21.53 -10.31
C GLU A 193 14.01 -21.62 -9.85
N LEU A 194 13.33 -20.47 -9.64
CA LEU A 194 11.92 -20.46 -9.30
C LEU A 194 11.03 -20.93 -10.48
N ARG A 195 11.36 -20.52 -11.71
CA ARG A 195 10.68 -20.94 -12.94
C ARG A 195 10.88 -22.44 -13.23
N GLU A 196 12.01 -23.01 -12.83
CA GLU A 196 12.27 -24.46 -12.94
C GLU A 196 11.51 -25.26 -11.87
N LYS A 197 11.22 -24.65 -10.72
CA LYS A 197 10.54 -25.30 -9.58
C LYS A 197 9.00 -25.21 -9.64
N HIS A 198 8.46 -24.22 -10.34
CA HIS A 198 7.04 -23.91 -10.37
C HIS A 198 6.52 -23.83 -11.80
N ASP A 199 5.24 -24.19 -12.01
CA ASP A 199 4.59 -24.09 -13.31
C ASP A 199 4.32 -22.62 -13.72
N ALA A 200 4.21 -21.71 -12.74
CA ALA A 200 4.14 -20.27 -12.96
C ALA A 200 4.77 -19.50 -11.78
N VAL A 201 5.25 -18.28 -12.04
CA VAL A 201 5.81 -17.37 -11.03
C VAL A 201 5.05 -16.04 -11.06
N LEU A 202 4.64 -15.57 -9.89
CA LEU A 202 4.08 -14.24 -9.70
C LEU A 202 5.07 -13.35 -8.95
N ILE A 203 5.50 -12.26 -9.55
CA ILE A 203 6.34 -11.24 -8.88
C ILE A 203 5.42 -10.18 -8.27
N ALA A 204 5.36 -10.13 -6.95
CA ALA A 204 4.60 -9.20 -6.13
C ALA A 204 5.47 -8.55 -5.03
N ALA A 205 6.76 -8.32 -5.35
CA ALA A 205 7.80 -7.87 -4.43
C ALA A 205 7.62 -6.41 -3.93
N GLY A 206 6.67 -5.68 -4.51
CA GLY A 206 6.39 -4.30 -4.12
C GLY A 206 7.44 -3.30 -4.61
N ALA A 207 7.47 -2.11 -3.98
CA ALA A 207 8.45 -1.04 -4.21
C ALA A 207 9.15 -0.76 -2.87
N GLY A 208 10.31 -1.38 -2.67
CA GLY A 208 11.00 -1.38 -1.38
C GLY A 208 12.31 -0.60 -1.35
N ILE A 209 12.80 -0.06 -2.49
CA ILE A 209 14.04 0.72 -2.54
C ILE A 209 13.71 2.19 -2.26
N PRO A 210 14.16 2.77 -1.13
CA PRO A 210 13.95 4.18 -0.85
C PRO A 210 14.55 5.07 -1.96
N ARG A 211 13.83 6.13 -2.32
CA ARG A 211 14.35 7.12 -3.23
C ARG A 211 15.21 8.13 -2.47
N LYS A 212 16.43 8.35 -2.96
CA LYS A 212 17.35 9.37 -2.43
C LYS A 212 16.90 10.79 -2.80
N LEU A 213 17.36 11.77 -2.04
CA LEU A 213 17.20 13.19 -2.38
C LEU A 213 18.08 13.56 -3.58
N ASP A 214 19.22 12.90 -3.71
CA ASP A 214 20.26 13.14 -4.72
C ASP A 214 20.77 14.60 -4.67
N VAL A 215 21.06 15.09 -3.45
CA VAL A 215 21.57 16.43 -3.21
C VAL A 215 22.97 16.39 -2.57
N PRO A 216 23.81 17.42 -2.78
CA PRO A 216 25.16 17.47 -2.19
C PRO A 216 25.15 17.33 -0.68
N GLY A 217 26.03 16.48 -0.14
CA GLY A 217 26.22 16.25 1.29
C GLY A 217 25.20 15.31 1.94
N GLU A 218 24.29 14.69 1.18
CA GLU A 218 23.31 13.75 1.71
C GLU A 218 23.96 12.55 2.43
N GLU A 219 25.07 12.04 1.90
CA GLU A 219 25.74 10.85 2.41
C GLU A 219 26.48 11.11 3.76
N ASP A 220 26.83 12.36 4.03
CA ASP A 220 27.52 12.77 5.26
C ASP A 220 26.57 13.29 6.34
N ALA A 221 25.30 13.49 5.99
CA ALA A 221 24.27 14.01 6.88
C ALA A 221 23.55 12.85 7.61
N ASN A 222 22.94 13.16 8.77
CA ASN A 222 22.12 12.20 9.51
C ASN A 222 20.74 12.03 8.81
N VAL A 223 20.77 11.37 7.65
CA VAL A 223 19.62 11.09 6.80
C VAL A 223 19.22 9.62 6.95
N ILE A 224 17.96 9.37 7.25
CA ILE A 224 17.35 8.03 7.37
C ILE A 224 16.16 7.97 6.42
N TYR A 225 16.04 6.88 5.67
CA TYR A 225 14.88 6.68 4.80
C TYR A 225 13.68 6.20 5.62
N ALA A 226 12.53 6.85 5.43
CA ALA A 226 11.34 6.59 6.22
C ALA A 226 10.86 5.13 6.15
N LEU A 227 11.06 4.44 5.02
CA LEU A 227 10.74 3.02 4.90
C LEU A 227 11.59 2.15 5.82
N ASP A 228 12.88 2.47 5.99
CA ASP A 228 13.76 1.73 6.89
C ASP A 228 13.48 2.06 8.35
N TYR A 229 13.24 3.33 8.66
CA TYR A 229 12.81 3.76 9.98
C TYR A 229 11.52 3.07 10.45
N LEU A 230 10.50 3.00 9.59
CA LEU A 230 9.19 2.42 9.93
C LEU A 230 9.21 0.90 10.10
N LYS A 231 10.23 0.20 9.60
CA LYS A 231 10.42 -1.24 9.85
C LYS A 231 10.64 -1.54 11.33
N ASP A 232 11.48 -0.74 11.98
CA ASP A 232 11.76 -0.81 13.41
C ASP A 232 12.12 0.58 13.95
N PRO A 233 11.13 1.41 14.29
CA PRO A 233 11.39 2.75 14.81
C PRO A 233 12.20 2.75 16.11
N SER A 234 12.17 1.66 16.87
CA SER A 234 12.89 1.55 18.15
C SER A 234 14.41 1.41 17.99
N ALA A 235 14.86 0.98 16.82
CA ALA A 235 16.28 0.85 16.50
C ALA A 235 16.98 2.21 16.28
N TYR A 236 16.21 3.32 16.17
CA TYR A 236 16.75 4.63 15.82
C TYR A 236 16.63 5.64 16.97
N ASN A 237 17.72 6.31 17.26
CA ASN A 237 17.72 7.51 18.12
C ASN A 237 17.69 8.76 17.22
N LEU A 238 16.51 9.35 17.07
CA LEU A 238 16.31 10.47 16.16
C LEU A 238 16.80 11.83 16.69
N GLY A 239 17.12 11.93 17.99
CA GLY A 239 17.35 13.23 18.63
C GLY A 239 16.04 13.97 18.88
N ARG A 240 16.12 15.29 19.07
CA ARG A 240 14.96 16.12 19.41
C ARG A 240 14.30 16.73 18.17
N ASN A 241 15.10 17.33 17.29
CA ASN A 241 14.62 18.10 16.13
C ASN A 241 14.61 17.21 14.89
N VAL A 242 13.44 16.74 14.47
CA VAL A 242 13.30 15.83 13.33
C VAL A 242 12.66 16.55 12.15
N ILE A 243 13.31 16.46 11.00
CA ILE A 243 12.76 16.90 9.72
C ILE A 243 12.25 15.69 8.95
N VAL A 244 11.05 15.80 8.36
CA VAL A 244 10.51 14.76 7.46
C VAL A 244 10.26 15.37 6.09
N ILE A 245 10.89 14.81 5.05
CA ILE A 245 10.76 15.30 3.67
C ILE A 245 9.74 14.45 2.92
N GLY A 246 8.65 15.08 2.48
CA GLY A 246 7.63 14.40 1.70
C GLY A 246 6.21 14.89 1.97
N GLY A 247 5.21 14.26 1.34
CA GLY A 247 3.80 14.63 1.50
C GLY A 247 2.85 13.45 1.29
N GLY A 248 3.36 12.21 1.28
CA GLY A 248 2.57 10.99 1.13
C GLY A 248 2.17 10.35 2.47
N ASN A 249 1.44 9.23 2.42
CA ASN A 249 1.05 8.49 3.61
C ASN A 249 2.26 8.02 4.44
N VAL A 250 3.36 7.62 3.79
CA VAL A 250 4.61 7.24 4.47
C VAL A 250 5.18 8.42 5.26
N THR A 251 5.06 9.66 4.74
CA THR A 251 5.44 10.87 5.46
C THR A 251 4.62 11.05 6.73
N MET A 252 3.29 10.86 6.64
CA MET A 252 2.39 10.96 7.80
C MET A 252 2.68 9.86 8.82
N ASP A 253 2.94 8.65 8.37
CA ASP A 253 3.32 7.53 9.24
C ASP A 253 4.64 7.81 9.97
N ALA A 254 5.66 8.30 9.27
CA ALA A 254 6.97 8.60 9.83
C ALA A 254 6.93 9.78 10.83
N CYS A 255 6.30 10.91 10.47
CA CYS A 255 6.25 12.09 11.33
C CYS A 255 5.43 11.83 12.60
N ARG A 256 4.29 11.13 12.51
CA ARG A 256 3.48 10.76 13.67
C ARG A 256 4.19 9.76 14.57
N THR A 257 4.98 8.83 14.00
CA THR A 257 5.82 7.92 14.78
C THR A 257 6.90 8.68 15.54
N ALA A 258 7.60 9.64 14.89
CA ALA A 258 8.62 10.45 15.51
C ALA A 258 8.06 11.34 16.66
N VAL A 259 6.89 11.98 16.47
CA VAL A 259 6.22 12.75 17.54
C VAL A 259 5.87 11.85 18.73
N ARG A 260 5.41 10.63 18.48
CA ARG A 260 5.08 9.65 19.55
C ARG A 260 6.32 9.14 20.30
N GLN A 261 7.52 9.26 19.69
CA GLN A 261 8.80 9.05 20.35
C GLN A 261 9.29 10.29 21.14
N GLY A 262 8.54 11.39 21.11
CA GLY A 262 8.85 12.63 21.84
C GLY A 262 9.67 13.65 21.05
N CYS A 263 9.78 13.49 19.72
CA CYS A 263 10.54 14.42 18.87
C CYS A 263 9.71 15.67 18.49
N ASP A 264 10.38 16.80 18.39
CA ASP A 264 9.87 18.00 17.71
C ASP A 264 9.97 17.81 16.21
N THR A 265 8.83 17.52 15.56
CA THR A 265 8.82 17.07 14.16
C THR A 265 8.25 18.13 13.23
N THR A 266 8.98 18.43 12.14
CA THR A 266 8.54 19.33 11.07
C THR A 266 8.57 18.61 9.72
N VAL A 267 7.42 18.59 9.05
CA VAL A 267 7.29 18.08 7.67
C VAL A 267 7.58 19.20 6.68
N TYR A 268 8.54 19.00 5.79
CA TYR A 268 8.84 19.89 4.67
C TYR A 268 8.23 19.32 3.38
N TYR A 269 7.40 20.12 2.73
CA TYR A 269 6.73 19.69 1.51
C TYR A 269 6.76 20.78 0.43
N ARG A 270 7.08 20.39 -0.79
CA ARG A 270 7.28 21.29 -1.94
C ARG A 270 6.02 21.92 -2.54
N LYS A 271 4.84 21.61 -2.03
CA LYS A 271 3.55 22.11 -2.55
C LYS A 271 2.64 22.52 -1.40
N SER A 272 1.39 22.89 -1.71
CA SER A 272 0.36 23.20 -0.72
C SER A 272 -0.26 21.93 -0.14
N PHE A 273 -1.04 22.06 0.93
CA PHE A 273 -1.80 20.96 1.56
C PHE A 273 -2.74 20.27 0.57
N GLU A 274 -3.43 21.01 -0.30
CA GLU A 274 -4.36 20.48 -1.30
C GLU A 274 -3.66 19.58 -2.33
N ASN A 275 -2.36 19.76 -2.49
CA ASN A 275 -1.54 18.96 -3.40
C ASN A 275 -0.83 17.80 -2.71
N MET A 276 -1.03 17.59 -1.40
CA MET A 276 -0.47 16.43 -0.72
C MET A 276 -1.13 15.14 -1.22
N PRO A 277 -0.33 14.12 -1.57
CA PRO A 277 -0.88 12.81 -1.93
C PRO A 277 -1.35 11.99 -0.73
N ALA A 278 -0.99 12.38 0.50
CA ALA A 278 -1.45 11.74 1.72
C ALA A 278 -2.98 11.84 1.87
N ASN A 279 -3.57 10.87 2.58
CA ASN A 279 -4.97 10.95 3.01
C ASN A 279 -5.15 12.19 3.89
N ALA A 280 -6.15 13.03 3.56
CA ALA A 280 -6.40 14.29 4.27
C ALA A 280 -6.64 14.08 5.78
N ILE A 281 -7.25 12.96 6.16
CA ILE A 281 -7.46 12.59 7.58
C ILE A 281 -6.12 12.36 8.27
N GLU A 282 -5.17 11.69 7.63
CA GLU A 282 -3.84 11.45 8.21
C GLU A 282 -3.04 12.74 8.37
N VAL A 283 -3.20 13.69 7.44
CA VAL A 283 -2.60 15.03 7.56
C VAL A 283 -3.18 15.78 8.76
N GLU A 284 -4.50 15.75 8.94
CA GLU A 284 -5.14 16.41 10.07
C GLU A 284 -4.75 15.78 11.41
N LEU A 285 -4.75 14.45 11.49
CA LEU A 285 -4.28 13.73 12.68
C LEU A 285 -2.81 14.06 13.01
N ALA A 286 -1.94 14.20 12.00
CA ALA A 286 -0.56 14.62 12.22
C ALA A 286 -0.47 16.03 12.83
N ARG A 287 -1.33 16.97 12.36
CA ARG A 287 -1.40 18.33 12.91
C ARG A 287 -1.93 18.34 14.36
N GLU A 288 -2.96 17.57 14.64
CA GLU A 288 -3.52 17.40 15.99
C GLU A 288 -2.50 16.80 16.97
N GLU A 289 -1.62 15.90 16.50
CA GLU A 289 -0.54 15.31 17.29
C GLU A 289 0.67 16.26 17.45
N GLY A 290 0.64 17.46 16.87
CA GLY A 290 1.65 18.52 17.06
C GLY A 290 2.74 18.55 15.98
N VAL A 291 2.57 17.83 14.86
CA VAL A 291 3.49 17.92 13.72
C VAL A 291 3.40 19.31 13.08
N LYS A 292 4.53 19.95 12.88
CA LYS A 292 4.66 21.24 12.18
C LYS A 292 4.80 21.00 10.68
N PHE A 293 4.35 21.96 9.86
CA PHE A 293 4.45 21.88 8.41
C PHE A 293 5.09 23.13 7.82
N ALA A 294 6.18 22.96 7.09
CA ALA A 294 6.83 23.96 6.25
C ALA A 294 6.51 23.62 4.78
N LEU A 295 5.62 24.42 4.18
CA LEU A 295 5.18 24.21 2.80
C LEU A 295 6.01 25.04 1.83
N PHE A 296 6.06 24.59 0.57
CA PHE A 296 6.80 25.23 -0.52
C PHE A 296 8.31 25.31 -0.26
N GLU A 297 8.85 24.27 0.38
CA GLU A 297 10.28 24.15 0.66
C GLU A 297 10.80 22.76 0.32
N VAL A 298 12.04 22.70 -0.17
CA VAL A 298 12.75 21.46 -0.50
C VAL A 298 14.19 21.53 -0.06
N PRO A 299 14.80 20.41 0.37
CA PRO A 299 16.25 20.37 0.60
C PRO A 299 16.98 20.42 -0.75
N VAL A 300 18.06 21.19 -0.81
CA VAL A 300 18.93 21.34 -1.98
C VAL A 300 20.37 20.98 -1.69
N GLY A 301 20.71 20.69 -0.42
CA GLY A 301 22.03 20.27 0.01
C GLY A 301 22.16 20.22 1.52
N PHE A 302 23.37 19.86 1.96
CA PHE A 302 23.73 19.85 3.37
C PHE A 302 25.10 20.55 3.54
N ASN A 303 25.26 21.26 4.64
CA ASN A 303 26.49 21.92 4.99
C ASN A 303 26.69 21.88 6.51
N GLU A 304 27.82 21.36 6.99
CA GLU A 304 28.19 21.31 8.43
C GLU A 304 27.06 20.74 9.33
N GLY A 305 26.36 19.69 8.88
CA GLY A 305 25.27 19.04 9.61
C GLY A 305 23.94 19.81 9.59
N ARG A 306 23.82 20.87 8.77
CA ARG A 306 22.58 21.61 8.53
C ARG A 306 22.02 21.30 7.14
N ALA A 307 20.70 21.29 7.03
CA ALA A 307 20.03 21.20 5.75
C ALA A 307 19.95 22.58 5.08
N ILE A 308 20.33 22.67 3.82
CA ILE A 308 20.11 23.86 2.99
C ILE A 308 18.74 23.69 2.31
N MET A 309 17.78 24.50 2.74
CA MET A 309 16.43 24.49 2.22
C MET A 309 16.24 25.61 1.20
N ARG A 310 15.49 25.35 0.13
CA ARG A 310 15.13 26.33 -0.90
C ARG A 310 13.63 26.44 -1.02
N LYS A 311 13.11 27.67 -1.11
CA LYS A 311 11.69 27.91 -1.37
C LYS A 311 11.32 27.55 -2.79
N CYS A 312 10.05 27.19 -2.96
CA CYS A 312 9.50 26.86 -4.26
C CYS A 312 8.06 27.37 -4.41
N GLU A 313 7.55 27.38 -5.65
CA GLU A 313 6.20 27.79 -5.99
C GLU A 313 5.49 26.71 -6.80
N ASN A 314 4.16 26.66 -6.71
CA ASN A 314 3.34 25.83 -7.57
C ASN A 314 3.21 26.47 -8.94
N VAL A 315 3.45 25.69 -10.00
CA VAL A 315 3.23 26.08 -11.39
C VAL A 315 2.22 25.16 -12.02
N LEU A 316 1.09 25.70 -12.46
CA LEU A 316 0.08 24.94 -13.19
C LEU A 316 0.56 24.70 -14.62
N LYS A 317 0.69 23.44 -15.02
CA LYS A 317 1.02 23.05 -16.39
C LYS A 317 -0.20 23.11 -17.31
N PRO A 318 -0.01 23.20 -18.64
CA PRO A 318 -1.13 23.21 -19.60
C PRO A 318 -2.03 21.96 -19.53
N ASP A 319 -1.51 20.84 -19.04
CA ASP A 319 -2.26 19.59 -18.84
C ASP A 319 -3.01 19.54 -17.50
N GLY A 320 -3.06 20.65 -16.77
CA GLY A 320 -3.73 20.76 -15.46
C GLY A 320 -2.93 20.20 -14.27
N ARG A 321 -1.75 19.62 -14.49
CA ARG A 321 -0.89 19.14 -13.41
C ARG A 321 -0.17 20.28 -12.72
N VAL A 322 -0.06 20.21 -11.38
CA VAL A 322 0.74 21.15 -10.59
C VAL A 322 2.18 20.64 -10.51
N SER A 323 3.11 21.39 -11.06
CA SER A 323 4.56 21.18 -10.89
C SER A 323 5.13 22.14 -9.84
N THR A 324 6.38 21.92 -9.46
CA THR A 324 7.11 22.77 -8.51
C THR A 324 8.24 23.47 -9.27
N LYS A 325 8.42 24.76 -9.03
CA LYS A 325 9.55 25.56 -9.50
C LYS A 325 10.32 26.09 -8.28
N MET A 326 11.61 25.82 -8.23
CA MET A 326 12.49 26.34 -7.19
C MET A 326 12.76 27.84 -7.42
N LEU A 327 12.87 28.59 -6.33
CA LEU A 327 13.13 30.02 -6.34
C LEU A 327 14.59 30.26 -6.00
N GLU A 328 15.38 30.65 -6.99
CA GLU A 328 16.80 30.95 -6.83
C GLU A 328 17.02 32.09 -5.82
N GLY A 329 18.12 31.99 -5.03
CA GLY A 329 18.49 33.00 -4.04
C GLY A 329 17.65 32.98 -2.76
N THR A 330 16.85 31.95 -2.52
CA THR A 330 16.03 31.80 -1.31
C THR A 330 16.58 30.73 -0.33
N ASP A 331 17.82 30.30 -0.55
CA ASP A 331 18.46 29.27 0.26
C ASP A 331 18.65 29.74 1.70
N HIS A 332 18.35 28.85 2.64
CA HIS A 332 18.56 29.11 4.06
C HIS A 332 18.89 27.80 4.77
N GLU A 333 19.63 27.91 5.87
CA GLU A 333 20.03 26.77 6.68
C GLU A 333 18.96 26.43 7.73
N VAL A 334 18.75 25.13 7.93
CA VAL A 334 17.88 24.58 8.97
C VAL A 334 18.66 23.56 9.80
N GLU A 335 18.64 23.74 11.12
CA GLU A 335 19.22 22.80 12.06
C GLU A 335 18.29 21.61 12.28
N PHE A 336 18.84 20.41 12.37
CA PHE A 336 18.13 19.19 12.65
C PHE A 336 19.05 18.15 13.30
N ASP A 337 18.47 17.23 14.06
CA ASP A 337 19.21 16.08 14.60
C ASP A 337 19.11 14.89 13.62
N THR A 338 17.93 14.66 13.03
CA THR A 338 17.70 13.61 12.03
C THR A 338 16.74 14.09 10.94
N MET A 339 17.03 13.72 9.69
CA MET A 339 16.14 13.91 8.55
C MET A 339 15.57 12.57 8.08
N LEU A 340 14.24 12.43 8.11
CA LEU A 340 13.53 11.29 7.57
C LEU A 340 13.09 11.57 6.12
N VAL A 341 13.57 10.79 5.15
CA VAL A 341 13.26 10.98 3.72
C VAL A 341 12.10 10.05 3.32
N ALA A 342 10.97 10.64 2.91
CA ALA A 342 9.72 9.98 2.56
C ALA A 342 9.18 10.41 1.18
N ILE A 343 10.05 10.47 0.16
CA ILE A 343 9.73 11.02 -1.18
C ILE A 343 9.34 9.97 -2.22
N SER A 344 8.97 8.80 -1.85
CA SER A 344 8.60 7.67 -2.69
C SER A 344 9.60 6.51 -2.57
N ALA A 345 9.30 5.41 -3.26
CA ALA A 345 10.19 4.26 -3.38
C ALA A 345 10.31 3.82 -4.85
N ASN A 346 11.39 3.14 -5.15
CA ASN A 346 11.65 2.51 -6.45
C ASN A 346 11.41 1.00 -6.35
N VAL A 347 11.19 0.41 -7.51
CA VAL A 347 11.08 -1.04 -7.68
C VAL A 347 12.47 -1.61 -7.96
N ASP A 348 12.75 -2.77 -7.39
CA ASP A 348 13.99 -3.51 -7.65
C ASP A 348 13.80 -4.48 -8.83
N PHE A 349 14.31 -4.11 -9.99
CA PHE A 349 14.28 -4.96 -11.17
C PHE A 349 15.48 -5.93 -11.26
N ASP A 350 16.44 -5.88 -10.34
CA ASP A 350 17.56 -6.83 -10.28
C ASP A 350 17.08 -8.25 -9.95
N ILE A 351 15.86 -8.37 -9.42
CA ILE A 351 15.15 -9.64 -9.22
C ILE A 351 15.06 -10.50 -10.50
N PHE A 352 15.09 -9.88 -11.67
CA PHE A 352 15.07 -10.61 -12.95
C PHE A 352 16.40 -11.32 -13.25
N GLY A 353 17.52 -10.82 -12.72
CA GLY A 353 18.84 -11.36 -12.99
C GLY A 353 19.12 -11.46 -14.49
N GLU A 354 19.40 -12.69 -14.98
CA GLU A 354 19.60 -12.97 -16.41
C GLU A 354 18.27 -13.14 -17.17
N ASP A 355 17.18 -13.52 -16.51
CA ASP A 355 15.86 -13.78 -17.10
C ASP A 355 15.04 -12.48 -17.22
N LYS A 356 15.55 -11.53 -18.02
CA LYS A 356 14.90 -10.22 -18.20
C LYS A 356 13.71 -10.30 -19.15
N PRO A 357 12.51 -9.84 -18.76
CA PRO A 357 11.40 -9.68 -19.69
C PRO A 357 11.66 -8.52 -20.66
N ALA A 358 10.86 -8.40 -21.70
CA ALA A 358 10.84 -7.20 -22.53
C ALA A 358 10.49 -5.97 -21.68
N LEU A 359 11.21 -4.87 -21.94
CA LEU A 359 11.00 -3.60 -21.24
C LEU A 359 10.42 -2.56 -22.19
N ASN A 360 9.51 -1.73 -21.69
CA ASN A 360 9.01 -0.58 -22.43
C ASN A 360 10.06 0.55 -22.48
N ARG A 361 9.78 1.62 -23.23
CA ARG A 361 10.68 2.77 -23.41
C ARG A 361 11.08 3.50 -22.11
N TYR A 362 10.44 3.19 -21.00
CA TYR A 362 10.73 3.77 -19.68
C TYR A 362 11.48 2.81 -18.76
N GLY A 363 11.89 1.64 -19.27
CA GLY A 363 12.62 0.62 -18.51
C GLY A 363 11.73 -0.24 -17.60
N TRP A 364 10.40 -0.19 -17.75
CA TRP A 364 9.48 -1.04 -17.01
C TRP A 364 9.14 -2.32 -17.77
N PRO A 365 8.94 -3.45 -17.09
CA PRO A 365 8.50 -4.68 -17.72
C PRO A 365 7.21 -4.50 -18.51
N GLU A 366 7.18 -4.98 -19.74
CA GLU A 366 5.97 -5.03 -20.54
C GLU A 366 5.08 -6.18 -20.07
N THR A 367 3.79 -5.91 -19.89
CA THR A 367 2.78 -6.91 -19.55
C THR A 367 1.55 -6.78 -20.44
N ASN A 368 0.87 -7.91 -20.66
CA ASN A 368 -0.46 -7.89 -21.28
C ASN A 368 -1.55 -7.54 -20.25
N ASP A 369 -2.81 -7.54 -20.67
CA ASP A 369 -3.97 -7.21 -19.81
C ASP A 369 -4.13 -8.16 -18.62
N SER A 370 -3.55 -9.37 -18.70
CA SER A 370 -3.53 -10.37 -17.63
C SER A 370 -2.28 -10.29 -16.76
N GLN A 371 -1.52 -9.20 -16.84
CA GLN A 371 -0.28 -8.98 -16.06
C GLN A 371 0.85 -10.00 -16.36
N GLN A 372 0.77 -10.73 -17.49
CA GLN A 372 1.79 -11.66 -17.96
C GLN A 372 2.88 -10.90 -18.69
N THR A 373 4.13 -11.22 -18.41
CA THR A 373 5.31 -10.64 -19.09
C THR A 373 5.61 -11.33 -20.43
N SER A 374 6.68 -10.94 -21.10
CA SER A 374 7.22 -11.66 -22.26
C SER A 374 7.76 -13.06 -21.91
N LEU A 375 8.07 -13.33 -20.63
CA LEU A 375 8.33 -14.66 -20.11
C LEU A 375 6.98 -15.31 -19.81
N LYS A 376 6.60 -16.34 -20.56
CA LYS A 376 5.24 -16.91 -20.60
C LYS A 376 4.72 -17.40 -19.24
N ASP A 377 5.62 -17.85 -18.37
CA ASP A 377 5.37 -18.39 -17.04
C ASP A 377 5.50 -17.35 -15.93
N VAL A 378 5.83 -16.07 -16.26
CA VAL A 378 6.08 -14.99 -15.29
C VAL A 378 5.02 -13.90 -15.37
N PHE A 379 4.37 -13.63 -14.24
CA PHE A 379 3.34 -12.61 -14.05
C PHE A 379 3.83 -11.57 -13.02
N ILE A 380 3.28 -10.36 -13.08
CA ILE A 380 3.68 -9.27 -12.18
C ILE A 380 2.43 -8.63 -11.57
N ALA A 381 2.46 -8.29 -10.27
CA ALA A 381 1.35 -7.61 -9.61
C ALA A 381 1.80 -6.61 -8.52
N GLY A 382 0.86 -5.81 -8.07
CA GLY A 382 1.06 -4.83 -7.00
C GLY A 382 2.00 -3.70 -7.39
N ASP A 383 2.64 -3.10 -6.38
CA ASP A 383 3.53 -1.95 -6.59
C ASP A 383 4.73 -2.27 -7.47
N PHE A 384 5.05 -3.54 -7.67
CA PHE A 384 6.12 -3.95 -8.58
C PHE A 384 5.87 -3.54 -10.04
N ILE A 385 4.61 -3.43 -10.46
CA ILE A 385 4.23 -2.95 -11.79
C ILE A 385 3.53 -1.59 -11.76
N LEU A 386 2.84 -1.25 -10.67
CA LEU A 386 2.09 0.00 -10.55
C LEU A 386 2.96 1.17 -10.07
N GLY A 387 4.13 0.91 -9.48
CA GLY A 387 4.79 1.82 -8.56
C GLY A 387 4.05 1.88 -7.21
N PRO A 388 4.54 2.67 -6.24
CA PRO A 388 3.88 2.79 -4.94
C PRO A 388 2.42 3.22 -5.06
N ALA A 389 1.50 2.34 -4.66
CA ALA A 389 0.05 2.51 -4.80
C ALA A 389 -0.67 2.16 -3.47
N THR A 390 -1.99 1.93 -3.53
CA THR A 390 -2.77 1.56 -2.34
C THR A 390 -2.89 0.05 -2.19
N VAL A 391 -3.27 -0.40 -0.98
CA VAL A 391 -3.54 -1.82 -0.72
C VAL A 391 -4.59 -2.38 -1.68
N VAL A 392 -5.66 -1.63 -1.93
CA VAL A 392 -6.74 -2.08 -2.81
C VAL A 392 -6.33 -2.12 -4.29
N ASP A 393 -5.40 -1.25 -4.73
CA ASP A 393 -4.82 -1.31 -6.08
C ASP A 393 -3.94 -2.55 -6.23
N ALA A 394 -3.13 -2.86 -5.21
CA ALA A 394 -2.31 -4.07 -5.20
C ALA A 394 -3.16 -5.34 -5.28
N VAL A 395 -4.29 -5.40 -4.56
CA VAL A 395 -5.27 -6.50 -4.63
C VAL A 395 -5.89 -6.59 -6.01
N ALA A 396 -6.30 -5.45 -6.60
CA ALA A 396 -6.88 -5.42 -7.96
C ALA A 396 -5.90 -5.90 -9.03
N SER A 397 -4.64 -5.50 -8.92
CA SER A 397 -3.56 -5.95 -9.79
C SER A 397 -3.33 -7.48 -9.64
N ALA A 398 -3.26 -7.98 -8.41
CA ALA A 398 -3.12 -9.40 -8.13
C ALA A 398 -4.28 -10.23 -8.71
N LYS A 399 -5.52 -9.72 -8.64
CA LYS A 399 -6.70 -10.38 -9.21
C LYS A 399 -6.57 -10.60 -10.71
N LYS A 400 -6.04 -9.60 -11.44
CA LYS A 400 -5.77 -9.72 -12.88
C LYS A 400 -4.68 -10.76 -13.15
N ALA A 401 -3.58 -10.71 -12.39
CA ALA A 401 -2.48 -11.67 -12.53
C ALA A 401 -2.93 -13.10 -12.24
N VAL A 402 -3.71 -13.33 -11.17
CA VAL A 402 -4.28 -14.65 -10.85
C VAL A 402 -5.18 -15.16 -11.98
N THR A 403 -6.03 -14.30 -12.53
CA THR A 403 -6.85 -14.70 -13.72
C THR A 403 -5.96 -15.13 -14.88
N GLY A 404 -4.86 -14.41 -15.12
CA GLY A 404 -3.87 -14.79 -16.15
C GLY A 404 -3.20 -16.13 -15.86
N ILE A 405 -2.76 -16.35 -14.62
CA ILE A 405 -2.12 -17.60 -14.18
C ILE A 405 -3.09 -18.78 -14.33
N LEU A 406 -4.35 -18.64 -13.89
CA LEU A 406 -5.37 -19.70 -14.02
C LEU A 406 -5.62 -20.08 -15.48
N ASN A 407 -5.67 -19.10 -16.38
CA ASN A 407 -5.83 -19.36 -17.82
C ASN A 407 -4.57 -19.99 -18.44
N PHE A 408 -3.39 -19.68 -17.91
CA PHE A 408 -2.12 -20.24 -18.39
C PHE A 408 -1.93 -21.70 -17.95
N LEU A 409 -2.42 -22.05 -16.74
CA LEU A 409 -2.27 -23.40 -16.16
C LEU A 409 -3.41 -24.37 -16.51
N ALA A 410 -4.51 -23.85 -17.10
CA ALA A 410 -5.64 -24.69 -17.57
C ALA A 410 -5.20 -25.52 -18.79
#